data_0097f56e834f4288e966fdd68c15f6e6
#
_entry.id   0097f56e834f4288e966fdd68c15f6e6
#
_cell.length_a   1.000
_cell.length_b   1.000
_cell.length_c   1.000
_cell.angle_alpha   90.00
_cell.angle_beta   90.00
_cell.angle_gamma   90.00
#
_symmetry.space_group_name_H-M   'P 1'
#
loop_
_entity.id
_entity.type
_entity.pdbx_description
1 polymer ?
#
loop_
_entity_poly.entity_id
_entity_poly.type
_entity_poly.pdbx_seq_one_letter_code
_entity_poly.pdbx_strand_id
1 'polypeptide(L)'
;MLFRSANVPGIYTTLLSVDKVDLLLGPYATNMAAPAIPVIMEANKTTISLLAIGVNRHFNYDRYFSMVPVGPEGVKAFSRGYFELAAAHEPKPTTVAMISADAEFAKTAAEGAKENAKSLGFNVIYDQSYPPGTTDFGPIMRAVQAANADVVFVAAYPPDSVGIVRAAREIQLAAKMFGGTMIGLLATPLKVQLGPAMNNIVIMESFVPAFDFPGLQDMLAKYRAKAAGQQVDPFGYGIAPFGYAAGQILAQAVTETKSLDHDRIAKYIHATSFNTVAGEIAFGKDGEWAKPRTVFSQFQDIQPGNIDQFRDGSKQPVLWPPQYKKGTLIYPYAGAKR
;
A
#
# COMPACT_ATOMS: atom_id res chain seq x y z
N MET A 1 12.21 19.58 -2.45
CA MET A 1 10.86 20.15 -2.63
C MET A 1 9.90 19.34 -1.79
N LEU A 2 9.33 19.92 -0.73
CA LEU A 2 8.39 19.22 0.13
C LEU A 2 7.07 19.08 -0.64
N PHE A 3 6.64 17.85 -0.91
CA PHE A 3 5.31 17.54 -1.43
C PHE A 3 4.27 17.91 -0.36
N ARG A 4 3.79 19.16 -0.41
CA ARG A 4 2.70 19.61 0.45
C ARG A 4 1.39 19.42 -0.33
N SER A 5 0.43 18.72 0.26
CA SER A 5 -0.92 18.53 -0.33
C SER A 5 -1.58 19.84 -0.74
N ALA A 6 -1.30 20.93 -0.02
CA ALA A 6 -1.77 22.28 -0.33
C ALA A 6 -1.32 22.82 -1.71
N ASN A 7 -0.23 22.32 -2.29
CA ASN A 7 0.26 22.77 -3.59
C ASN A 7 -0.39 22.00 -4.77
N VAL A 8 -1.04 20.89 -4.50
CA VAL A 8 -1.55 19.98 -5.54
C VAL A 8 -2.62 20.62 -6.42
N PRO A 9 -3.62 21.36 -5.91
CA PRO A 9 -4.59 22.04 -6.77
C PRO A 9 -3.93 22.98 -7.76
N GLY A 10 -2.97 23.81 -7.31
CA GLY A 10 -2.25 24.75 -8.19
C GLY A 10 -1.44 24.04 -9.29
N ILE A 11 -0.82 22.89 -8.97
CA ILE A 11 -0.10 22.08 -9.97
C ILE A 11 -1.06 21.58 -11.04
N TYR A 12 -2.21 21.01 -10.65
CA TYR A 12 -3.19 20.51 -11.62
C TYR A 12 -3.87 21.63 -12.41
N THR A 13 -4.11 22.78 -11.79
CA THR A 13 -4.58 23.98 -12.52
C THR A 13 -3.57 24.39 -13.61
N THR A 14 -2.28 24.40 -13.30
CA THR A 14 -1.23 24.71 -14.29
C THR A 14 -1.22 23.69 -15.42
N LEU A 15 -1.18 22.39 -15.11
CA LEU A 15 -1.21 21.33 -16.13
C LEU A 15 -2.40 21.44 -17.08
N LEU A 16 -3.57 21.79 -16.57
CA LEU A 16 -4.82 21.79 -17.33
C LEU A 16 -5.09 23.09 -18.06
N SER A 17 -4.79 24.25 -17.45
CA SER A 17 -5.13 25.56 -18.02
C SER A 17 -3.96 26.25 -18.73
N VAL A 18 -2.71 26.03 -18.29
CA VAL A 18 -1.50 26.63 -18.88
C VAL A 18 -0.84 25.67 -19.86
N ASP A 19 -0.48 24.47 -19.40
CA ASP A 19 0.20 23.46 -20.21
C ASP A 19 -0.76 22.73 -21.16
N LYS A 20 -2.07 22.79 -20.87
CA LYS A 20 -3.17 22.24 -21.69
C LYS A 20 -2.96 20.76 -22.03
N VAL A 21 -2.54 19.96 -21.04
CA VAL A 21 -2.33 18.53 -21.25
C VAL A 21 -3.64 17.83 -21.59
N ASP A 22 -3.59 16.91 -22.54
CA ASP A 22 -4.76 16.14 -22.97
C ASP A 22 -5.08 14.99 -22.00
N LEU A 23 -4.06 14.32 -21.46
CA LEU A 23 -4.20 13.11 -20.66
C LEU A 23 -3.50 13.25 -19.30
N LEU A 24 -4.06 12.64 -18.28
CA LEU A 24 -3.55 12.71 -16.90
C LEU A 24 -3.26 11.31 -16.35
N LEU A 25 -2.06 11.16 -15.79
CA LEU A 25 -1.68 10.06 -14.90
C LEU A 25 -1.31 10.61 -13.52
N GLY A 26 -1.79 9.97 -12.48
CA GLY A 26 -1.64 10.46 -11.11
C GLY A 26 -2.91 11.19 -10.64
N PRO A 27 -2.89 11.79 -9.46
CA PRO A 27 -1.76 11.91 -8.54
C PRO A 27 -1.39 10.62 -7.80
N TYR A 28 -0.27 10.64 -7.07
CA TYR A 28 0.17 9.56 -6.20
C TYR A 28 -0.33 9.80 -4.78
N ALA A 29 -0.78 8.72 -4.11
CA ALA A 29 -1.25 8.66 -2.73
C ALA A 29 -2.54 9.47 -2.43
N THR A 30 -3.28 9.00 -1.41
CA THR A 30 -4.60 9.52 -1.03
C THR A 30 -4.57 11.01 -0.69
N ASN A 31 -3.58 11.46 0.08
CA ASN A 31 -3.44 12.84 0.52
C ASN A 31 -3.11 13.84 -0.61
N MET A 32 -2.67 13.36 -1.78
CA MET A 32 -2.47 14.19 -2.96
C MET A 32 -3.61 14.03 -3.97
N ALA A 33 -4.24 12.86 -4.03
CA ALA A 33 -5.35 12.61 -4.92
C ALA A 33 -6.59 13.42 -4.50
N ALA A 34 -6.95 13.41 -3.23
CA ALA A 34 -8.13 14.10 -2.73
C ALA A 34 -8.18 15.60 -3.11
N PRO A 35 -7.12 16.42 -2.90
CA PRO A 35 -7.15 17.82 -3.31
C PRO A 35 -7.02 18.06 -4.83
N ALA A 36 -6.57 17.07 -5.62
CA ALA A 36 -6.49 17.20 -7.07
C ALA A 36 -7.84 16.99 -7.77
N ILE A 37 -8.67 16.08 -7.24
CA ILE A 37 -9.90 15.65 -7.90
C ILE A 37 -10.86 16.81 -8.23
N PRO A 38 -11.14 17.79 -7.35
CA PRO A 38 -12.02 18.90 -7.71
C PRO A 38 -11.56 19.66 -8.95
N VAL A 39 -10.27 19.92 -9.09
CA VAL A 39 -9.69 20.61 -10.27
C VAL A 39 -9.81 19.76 -11.54
N ILE A 40 -9.59 18.45 -11.40
CA ILE A 40 -9.71 17.48 -12.51
C ILE A 40 -11.17 17.36 -12.97
N MET A 41 -12.12 17.35 -12.00
CA MET A 41 -13.55 17.30 -12.25
C MET A 41 -14.05 18.56 -12.98
N GLU A 42 -13.63 19.75 -12.54
CA GLU A 42 -13.96 21.03 -13.21
C GLU A 42 -13.50 21.04 -14.68
N ALA A 43 -12.32 20.48 -14.94
CA ALA A 43 -11.78 20.33 -16.30
C ALA A 43 -12.37 19.14 -17.08
N ASN A 44 -13.26 18.36 -16.49
CA ASN A 44 -13.87 17.15 -17.08
C ASN A 44 -12.86 16.11 -17.61
N LYS A 45 -11.74 15.92 -16.93
CA LYS A 45 -10.65 15.03 -17.37
C LYS A 45 -10.72 13.65 -16.73
N THR A 46 -10.43 12.61 -17.51
CA THR A 46 -10.18 11.26 -16.98
C THR A 46 -8.80 11.24 -16.32
N THR A 47 -8.71 10.61 -15.17
CA THR A 47 -7.44 10.42 -14.44
C THR A 47 -7.29 9.02 -13.89
N ILE A 48 -6.07 8.49 -13.93
CA ILE A 48 -5.70 7.22 -13.30
C ILE A 48 -4.73 7.53 -12.17
N SER A 49 -5.23 7.49 -10.94
CA SER A 49 -4.47 7.78 -9.72
C SER A 49 -3.59 6.60 -9.32
N LEU A 50 -2.42 6.87 -8.73
CA LEU A 50 -1.49 5.86 -8.26
C LEU A 50 -1.58 5.71 -6.74
N LEU A 51 -1.91 4.50 -6.28
CA LEU A 51 -1.90 4.12 -4.87
C LEU A 51 -2.68 5.07 -3.94
N ALA A 52 -3.83 5.58 -4.42
CA ALA A 52 -4.78 6.36 -3.63
C ALA A 52 -6.00 5.49 -3.30
N ILE A 53 -6.41 5.45 -2.03
CA ILE A 53 -7.50 4.59 -1.58
C ILE A 53 -8.74 5.40 -1.20
N GLY A 54 -9.91 4.92 -1.59
CA GLY A 54 -11.20 5.42 -1.14
C GLY A 54 -11.52 6.87 -1.51
N VAL A 55 -10.69 7.51 -2.33
CA VAL A 55 -10.84 8.94 -2.67
C VAL A 55 -12.17 9.20 -3.37
N ASN A 56 -12.53 8.33 -4.31
CA ASN A 56 -13.74 8.53 -5.11
C ASN A 56 -15.06 8.33 -4.36
N ARG A 57 -15.02 7.78 -3.15
CA ARG A 57 -16.21 7.70 -2.28
C ARG A 57 -16.81 9.06 -1.92
N HIS A 58 -15.99 10.10 -1.89
CA HIS A 58 -16.40 11.46 -1.59
C HIS A 58 -16.82 12.24 -2.83
N PHE A 59 -16.24 11.93 -3.99
CA PHE A 59 -16.43 12.72 -5.20
C PHE A 59 -17.41 12.10 -6.18
N ASN A 60 -17.55 10.77 -6.18
CA ASN A 60 -18.44 10.04 -7.08
C ASN A 60 -18.19 10.38 -8.56
N TYR A 61 -16.90 10.52 -8.91
CA TYR A 61 -16.47 10.95 -10.23
C TYR A 61 -16.24 9.73 -11.13
N ASP A 62 -17.04 9.58 -12.18
CA ASP A 62 -17.04 8.45 -13.09
C ASP A 62 -15.82 8.35 -14.02
N ARG A 63 -14.98 9.41 -14.06
CA ARG A 63 -13.73 9.45 -14.82
C ARG A 63 -12.49 9.32 -13.95
N TYR A 64 -12.66 8.92 -12.71
CA TYR A 64 -11.58 8.60 -11.79
C TYR A 64 -11.33 7.10 -11.73
N PHE A 65 -10.05 6.70 -11.83
CA PHE A 65 -9.60 5.32 -11.68
C PHE A 65 -8.43 5.26 -10.72
N SER A 66 -8.36 4.18 -9.93
CA SER A 66 -7.31 4.00 -8.93
C SER A 66 -6.49 2.74 -9.17
N MET A 67 -5.17 2.87 -9.14
CA MET A 67 -4.24 1.76 -9.31
C MET A 67 -3.87 1.12 -7.96
N VAL A 68 -4.84 0.95 -7.06
CA VAL A 68 -4.67 0.18 -5.82
C VAL A 68 -5.44 -1.13 -5.93
N PRO A 69 -4.80 -2.29 -5.73
CA PRO A 69 -5.46 -3.59 -5.92
C PRO A 69 -6.32 -4.00 -4.71
N VAL A 70 -7.20 -3.12 -4.24
CA VAL A 70 -7.97 -3.32 -3.00
C VAL A 70 -9.40 -3.82 -3.22
N GLY A 71 -9.92 -3.68 -4.43
CA GLY A 71 -11.29 -4.10 -4.75
C GLY A 71 -12.37 -3.24 -4.08
N PRO A 72 -13.64 -3.66 -4.14
CA PRO A 72 -14.79 -2.86 -3.69
C PRO A 72 -14.82 -2.62 -2.17
N GLU A 73 -14.19 -3.47 -1.38
CA GLU A 73 -14.03 -3.27 0.08
C GLU A 73 -12.66 -2.66 0.44
N GLY A 74 -12.23 -1.67 -0.35
CA GLY A 74 -10.88 -1.13 -0.34
C GLY A 74 -10.30 -0.83 1.04
N VAL A 75 -11.09 -0.23 1.94
CA VAL A 75 -10.66 0.11 3.30
C VAL A 75 -10.30 -1.14 4.11
N LYS A 76 -11.08 -2.21 3.99
CA LYS A 76 -10.85 -3.49 4.69
C LYS A 76 -9.70 -4.29 4.08
N ALA A 77 -9.48 -4.17 2.78
CA ALA A 77 -8.46 -4.95 2.08
C ALA A 77 -7.04 -4.72 2.64
N PHE A 78 -6.78 -3.53 3.23
CA PHE A 78 -5.49 -3.18 3.82
C PHE A 78 -5.15 -3.92 5.11
N SER A 79 -6.10 -4.56 5.75
CA SER A 79 -5.89 -5.24 7.03
C SER A 79 -6.52 -6.64 7.12
N ARG A 80 -7.38 -7.01 6.16
CA ARG A 80 -8.15 -8.26 6.22
C ARG A 80 -7.24 -9.48 6.43
N GLY A 81 -6.24 -9.66 5.57
CA GLY A 81 -5.35 -10.80 5.67
C GLY A 81 -4.53 -10.83 6.96
N TYR A 82 -4.21 -9.66 7.55
CA TYR A 82 -3.55 -9.58 8.85
C TYR A 82 -4.39 -10.25 9.94
N PHE A 83 -5.66 -9.87 10.04
CA PHE A 83 -6.54 -10.42 11.07
C PHE A 83 -6.98 -11.86 10.77
N GLU A 84 -7.14 -12.25 9.51
CA GLU A 84 -7.42 -13.64 9.14
C GLU A 84 -6.23 -14.55 9.47
N LEU A 85 -4.99 -14.11 9.22
CA LEU A 85 -3.78 -14.83 9.65
C LEU A 85 -3.73 -14.98 11.16
N ALA A 86 -3.99 -13.92 11.93
CA ALA A 86 -4.00 -13.96 13.38
C ALA A 86 -5.09 -14.91 13.91
N ALA A 87 -6.31 -14.82 13.36
CA ALA A 87 -7.44 -15.63 13.77
C ALA A 87 -7.29 -17.14 13.49
N ALA A 88 -6.40 -17.50 12.55
CA ALA A 88 -6.13 -18.89 12.19
C ALA A 88 -5.14 -19.61 13.11
N HIS A 89 -4.57 -18.92 14.14
CA HIS A 89 -3.60 -19.50 15.06
C HIS A 89 -4.22 -19.95 16.37
N GLU A 90 -3.65 -21.04 16.92
CA GLU A 90 -4.03 -21.56 18.23
C GLU A 90 -2.84 -21.44 19.21
N PRO A 91 -3.08 -20.96 20.46
CA PRO A 91 -4.36 -20.40 20.93
C PRO A 91 -4.69 -19.10 20.19
N LYS A 92 -5.95 -18.96 19.77
CA LYS A 92 -6.42 -17.76 19.01
C LYS A 92 -6.15 -16.48 19.81
N PRO A 93 -5.46 -15.48 19.25
CA PRO A 93 -5.33 -14.19 19.88
C PRO A 93 -6.68 -13.49 19.95
N THR A 94 -6.92 -12.74 21.02
CA THR A 94 -8.22 -12.12 21.30
C THR A 94 -8.18 -10.60 21.39
N THR A 95 -7.00 -10.02 21.63
CA THR A 95 -6.83 -8.59 21.88
C THR A 95 -5.91 -7.93 20.86
N VAL A 96 -6.21 -6.68 20.53
CA VAL A 96 -5.48 -5.89 19.55
C VAL A 96 -5.10 -4.53 20.13
N ALA A 97 -3.84 -4.13 19.96
CA ALA A 97 -3.41 -2.74 20.03
C ALA A 97 -3.26 -2.16 18.61
N MET A 98 -3.79 -0.98 18.38
CA MET A 98 -3.70 -0.27 17.10
C MET A 98 -3.02 1.07 17.27
N ILE A 99 -2.09 1.39 16.37
CA ILE A 99 -1.51 2.72 16.22
C ILE A 99 -1.52 3.16 14.77
N SER A 100 -1.80 4.44 14.53
CA SER A 100 -1.85 5.00 13.19
C SER A 100 -1.33 6.43 13.15
N ALA A 101 -0.73 6.84 12.04
CA ALA A 101 -0.45 8.25 11.81
C ALA A 101 -1.77 9.04 11.70
N ASP A 102 -1.83 10.25 12.25
CA ASP A 102 -2.97 11.17 12.13
C ASP A 102 -2.98 11.83 10.73
N ALA A 103 -3.14 11.02 9.68
CA ALA A 103 -3.19 11.45 8.29
C ALA A 103 -4.06 10.49 7.46
N GLU A 104 -4.59 10.99 6.34
CA GLU A 104 -5.66 10.39 5.53
C GLU A 104 -5.53 8.88 5.29
N PHE A 105 -4.41 8.45 4.69
CA PHE A 105 -4.20 7.03 4.39
C PHE A 105 -4.23 6.16 5.66
N ALA A 106 -3.48 6.56 6.69
CA ALA A 106 -3.33 5.75 7.89
C ALA A 106 -4.64 5.69 8.70
N LYS A 107 -5.42 6.77 8.75
CA LYS A 107 -6.77 6.79 9.34
C LYS A 107 -7.70 5.83 8.59
N THR A 108 -7.74 5.92 7.26
CA THR A 108 -8.58 5.05 6.43
C THR A 108 -8.21 3.57 6.63
N ALA A 109 -6.91 3.25 6.66
CA ALA A 109 -6.45 1.88 6.91
C ALA A 109 -6.80 1.38 8.33
N ALA A 110 -6.69 2.26 9.35
CA ALA A 110 -7.05 1.95 10.73
C ALA A 110 -8.56 1.72 10.92
N GLU A 111 -9.42 2.49 10.21
CA GLU A 111 -10.87 2.26 10.22
C GLU A 111 -11.23 0.87 9.71
N GLY A 112 -10.69 0.47 8.55
CA GLY A 112 -10.88 -0.88 8.03
C GLY A 112 -10.30 -1.97 8.93
N ALA A 113 -9.20 -1.68 9.61
CA ALA A 113 -8.60 -2.59 10.58
C ALA A 113 -9.52 -2.84 11.78
N LYS A 114 -10.17 -1.80 12.32
CA LYS A 114 -11.15 -1.92 13.40
C LYS A 114 -12.35 -2.76 13.00
N GLU A 115 -12.87 -2.55 11.79
CA GLU A 115 -13.99 -3.33 11.26
C GLU A 115 -13.60 -4.81 11.10
N ASN A 116 -12.43 -5.11 10.55
CA ASN A 116 -11.94 -6.48 10.40
C ASN A 116 -11.68 -7.15 11.75
N ALA A 117 -11.03 -6.45 12.69
CA ALA A 117 -10.80 -6.95 14.04
C ALA A 117 -12.12 -7.34 14.72
N LYS A 118 -13.09 -6.42 14.70
CA LYS A 118 -14.42 -6.66 15.28
C LYS A 118 -15.14 -7.85 14.63
N SER A 119 -15.11 -7.93 13.29
CA SER A 119 -15.82 -9.00 12.56
C SER A 119 -15.23 -10.39 12.84
N LEU A 120 -13.94 -10.47 13.20
CA LEU A 120 -13.23 -11.71 13.54
C LEU A 120 -13.16 -11.99 15.06
N GLY A 121 -13.86 -11.16 15.87
CA GLY A 121 -13.99 -11.36 17.30
C GLY A 121 -12.80 -10.89 18.13
N PHE A 122 -11.97 -9.99 17.59
CA PHE A 122 -10.92 -9.34 18.36
C PHE A 122 -11.47 -8.14 19.16
N ASN A 123 -10.94 -7.97 20.37
CA ASN A 123 -11.19 -6.79 21.20
C ASN A 123 -10.06 -5.78 21.02
N VAL A 124 -10.38 -4.60 20.54
CA VAL A 124 -9.42 -3.48 20.42
C VAL A 124 -9.29 -2.84 21.80
N ILE A 125 -8.18 -3.11 22.50
CA ILE A 125 -7.93 -2.63 23.87
C ILE A 125 -7.04 -1.38 23.93
N TYR A 126 -6.40 -1.04 22.82
CA TYR A 126 -5.60 0.17 22.66
C TYR A 126 -5.76 0.69 21.22
N ASP A 127 -6.14 1.94 21.06
CA ASP A 127 -6.31 2.58 19.75
C ASP A 127 -5.88 4.05 19.86
N GLN A 128 -4.73 4.37 19.29
CA GLN A 128 -4.18 5.72 19.34
C GLN A 128 -3.59 6.15 18.01
N SER A 129 -3.82 7.41 17.67
CA SER A 129 -3.11 8.07 16.58
C SER A 129 -1.97 8.93 17.11
N TYR A 130 -0.97 9.16 16.26
CA TYR A 130 0.15 10.05 16.54
C TYR A 130 0.28 11.13 15.46
N PRO A 131 0.76 12.35 15.82
CA PRO A 131 0.88 13.46 14.89
C PRO A 131 1.85 13.17 13.74
N PRO A 132 1.56 13.61 12.49
CA PRO A 132 2.54 13.61 11.42
C PRO A 132 3.81 14.36 11.81
N GLY A 133 4.96 13.79 11.46
CA GLY A 133 6.27 14.35 11.83
C GLY A 133 6.79 13.92 13.20
N THR A 134 6.11 12.99 13.87
CA THR A 134 6.65 12.32 15.06
C THR A 134 7.99 11.66 14.72
N THR A 135 9.01 11.90 15.53
CA THR A 135 10.37 11.35 15.37
C THR A 135 10.77 10.37 16.44
N ASP A 136 10.19 10.49 17.65
CA ASP A 136 10.41 9.57 18.76
C ASP A 136 9.20 8.67 18.98
N PHE A 137 9.33 7.40 18.63
CA PHE A 137 8.30 6.37 18.80
C PHE A 137 8.45 5.55 20.09
N GLY A 138 9.49 5.79 20.88
CA GLY A 138 9.75 5.07 22.13
C GLY A 138 8.58 5.16 23.12
N PRO A 139 8.06 6.36 23.46
CA PRO A 139 6.90 6.50 24.34
C PRO A 139 5.65 5.78 23.83
N ILE A 140 5.38 5.88 22.53
CA ILE A 140 4.21 5.25 21.89
C ILE A 140 4.32 3.72 22.01
N MET A 141 5.47 3.15 21.66
CA MET A 141 5.66 1.71 21.69
C MET A 141 5.69 1.15 23.13
N ARG A 142 6.17 1.92 24.13
CA ARG A 142 6.03 1.55 25.54
C ARG A 142 4.57 1.53 25.99
N ALA A 143 3.74 2.46 25.51
CA ALA A 143 2.30 2.44 25.81
C ALA A 143 1.60 1.23 25.16
N VAL A 144 1.96 0.88 23.92
CA VAL A 144 1.51 -0.34 23.24
C VAL A 144 1.91 -1.60 24.03
N GLN A 145 3.16 -1.67 24.52
CA GLN A 145 3.65 -2.76 25.35
C GLN A 145 2.86 -2.88 26.66
N ALA A 146 2.58 -1.74 27.32
CA ALA A 146 1.82 -1.69 28.56
C ALA A 146 0.37 -2.14 28.40
N ALA A 147 -0.23 -1.95 27.22
CA ALA A 147 -1.57 -2.45 26.91
C ALA A 147 -1.64 -3.97 26.85
N ASN A 148 -0.51 -4.66 26.69
CA ASN A 148 -0.38 -6.11 26.70
C ASN A 148 -1.37 -6.84 25.76
N ALA A 149 -1.53 -6.29 24.55
CA ALA A 149 -2.38 -6.88 23.53
C ALA A 149 -1.71 -8.10 22.86
N ASP A 150 -2.50 -9.08 22.47
CA ASP A 150 -2.03 -10.27 21.74
C ASP A 150 -1.37 -9.91 20.40
N VAL A 151 -1.99 -9.00 19.65
CA VAL A 151 -1.48 -8.57 18.35
C VAL A 151 -1.41 -7.04 18.27
N VAL A 152 -0.46 -6.53 17.49
CA VAL A 152 -0.24 -5.10 17.31
C VAL A 152 -0.34 -4.76 15.83
N PHE A 153 -1.35 -3.98 15.47
CA PHE A 153 -1.57 -3.49 14.10
C PHE A 153 -1.10 -2.03 13.96
N VAL A 154 -0.38 -1.75 12.90
CA VAL A 154 0.18 -0.42 12.61
C VAL A 154 -0.22 0.04 11.21
N ALA A 155 -0.70 1.29 11.10
CA ALA A 155 -0.87 2.00 9.84
C ALA A 155 0.06 3.22 9.82
N ALA A 156 1.12 3.18 8.99
CA ALA A 156 2.22 4.14 9.05
C ALA A 156 2.80 4.51 7.70
N TYR A 157 3.29 5.74 7.59
CA TYR A 157 4.04 6.24 6.44
C TYR A 157 5.51 5.80 6.47
N PRO A 158 6.30 6.03 5.38
CA PRO A 158 7.66 5.51 5.29
C PRO A 158 8.59 5.90 6.44
N PRO A 159 8.75 7.16 6.84
CA PRO A 159 9.63 7.50 7.96
C PRO A 159 9.19 6.89 9.28
N ASP A 160 7.87 6.89 9.53
CA ASP A 160 7.27 6.40 10.77
C ASP A 160 7.47 4.89 10.92
N SER A 161 7.33 4.14 9.81
CA SER A 161 7.53 2.68 9.78
C SER A 161 8.91 2.30 10.32
N VAL A 162 9.95 3.06 9.93
CA VAL A 162 11.32 2.84 10.40
C VAL A 162 11.45 3.11 11.91
N GLY A 163 10.91 4.24 12.37
CA GLY A 163 10.95 4.62 13.79
C GLY A 163 10.21 3.61 14.67
N ILE A 164 9.02 3.17 14.25
CA ILE A 164 8.20 2.20 14.98
C ILE A 164 8.90 0.84 15.07
N VAL A 165 9.47 0.33 13.96
CA VAL A 165 10.21 -0.94 13.97
C VAL A 165 11.41 -0.90 14.92
N ARG A 166 12.19 0.19 14.89
CA ARG A 166 13.33 0.37 15.80
C ARG A 166 12.88 0.41 17.26
N ALA A 167 11.87 1.22 17.57
CA ALA A 167 11.34 1.32 18.92
C ALA A 167 10.77 -0.01 19.43
N ALA A 168 10.04 -0.76 18.58
CA ALA A 168 9.53 -2.09 18.91
C ALA A 168 10.64 -3.09 19.25
N ARG A 169 11.77 -3.05 18.53
CA ARG A 169 12.94 -3.89 18.79
C ARG A 169 13.66 -3.48 20.06
N GLU A 170 13.84 -2.19 20.29
CA GLU A 170 14.51 -1.65 21.48
C GLU A 170 13.82 -2.08 22.76
N ILE A 171 12.48 -1.99 22.80
CA ILE A 171 11.69 -2.42 23.98
C ILE A 171 11.43 -3.93 24.02
N GLN A 172 11.89 -4.70 23.02
CA GLN A 172 11.60 -6.12 22.87
C GLN A 172 10.08 -6.40 22.93
N LEU A 173 9.32 -5.73 22.05
CA LEU A 173 7.86 -5.80 21.99
C LEU A 173 7.36 -7.24 22.11
N ALA A 174 6.59 -7.52 23.18
CA ALA A 174 6.02 -8.83 23.45
C ALA A 174 4.61 -8.94 22.86
N ALA A 175 4.52 -9.24 21.56
CA ALA A 175 3.27 -9.50 20.87
C ALA A 175 3.31 -10.84 20.16
N LYS A 176 2.15 -11.48 19.98
CA LYS A 176 2.06 -12.72 19.19
C LYS A 176 2.21 -12.44 17.70
N MET A 177 1.70 -11.30 17.22
CA MET A 177 1.89 -10.83 15.86
C MET A 177 2.05 -9.30 15.84
N PHE A 178 2.98 -8.80 15.02
CA PHE A 178 3.28 -7.38 14.86
C PHE A 178 3.39 -7.04 13.38
N GLY A 179 2.79 -5.93 12.98
CA GLY A 179 2.85 -5.50 11.60
C GLY A 179 1.62 -4.72 11.14
N GLY A 180 1.19 -4.92 9.91
CA GLY A 180 0.00 -4.26 9.35
C GLY A 180 0.29 -3.53 8.04
N THR A 181 -0.08 -2.25 7.96
CA THR A 181 0.06 -1.42 6.77
C THR A 181 1.15 -0.37 6.95
N MET A 182 2.36 -0.83 7.23
CA MET A 182 3.56 0.00 7.35
C MET A 182 4.21 0.17 5.97
N ILE A 183 3.71 1.13 5.16
CA ILE A 183 4.10 1.27 3.75
C ILE A 183 5.57 1.61 3.53
N GLY A 184 6.29 2.08 4.54
CA GLY A 184 7.73 2.28 4.47
C GLY A 184 8.51 0.98 4.27
N LEU A 185 7.99 -0.14 4.76
CA LEU A 185 8.61 -1.45 4.60
C LEU A 185 8.45 -2.04 3.18
N LEU A 186 7.76 -1.33 2.28
CA LEU A 186 7.71 -1.68 0.85
C LEU A 186 8.95 -1.19 0.09
N ALA A 187 9.65 -0.17 0.61
CA ALA A 187 10.80 0.44 -0.06
C ALA A 187 12.10 -0.33 0.23
N THR A 188 12.77 -0.78 -0.81
CA THR A 188 14.01 -1.57 -0.72
C THR A 188 15.11 -0.87 0.11
N PRO A 189 15.38 0.43 -0.04
CA PRO A 189 16.38 1.11 0.78
C PRO A 189 16.08 1.06 2.29
N LEU A 190 14.79 1.17 2.68
CA LEU A 190 14.38 1.08 4.08
C LEU A 190 14.46 -0.35 4.61
N LYS A 191 14.16 -1.36 3.76
CA LYS A 191 14.40 -2.77 4.10
C LYS A 191 15.86 -3.04 4.42
N VAL A 192 16.79 -2.54 3.60
CA VAL A 192 18.23 -2.67 3.83
C VAL A 192 18.66 -1.95 5.10
N GLN A 193 18.15 -0.74 5.35
CA GLN A 193 18.46 0.07 6.53
C GLN A 193 18.01 -0.60 7.84
N LEU A 194 16.86 -1.26 7.83
CA LEU A 194 16.31 -1.95 9.00
C LEU A 194 16.93 -3.34 9.20
N GLY A 195 17.25 -4.03 8.11
CA GLY A 195 17.87 -5.35 8.14
C GLY A 195 17.12 -6.34 9.05
N PRO A 196 17.83 -7.06 9.94
CA PRO A 196 17.23 -8.07 10.83
C PRO A 196 16.14 -7.54 11.78
N ALA A 197 16.06 -6.22 11.99
CA ALA A 197 14.99 -5.65 12.81
C ALA A 197 13.58 -5.90 12.24
N MET A 198 13.47 -6.22 10.95
CA MET A 198 12.19 -6.54 10.32
C MET A 198 11.74 -7.99 10.52
N ASN A 199 12.61 -8.89 10.98
CA ASN A 199 12.26 -10.31 11.09
C ASN A 199 10.95 -10.52 11.86
N ASN A 200 10.09 -11.38 11.33
CA ASN A 200 8.77 -11.76 11.84
C ASN A 200 7.69 -10.66 11.78
N ILE A 201 7.97 -9.51 11.16
CA ILE A 201 6.94 -8.49 10.90
C ILE A 201 6.07 -8.94 9.73
N VAL A 202 4.74 -8.89 9.92
CA VAL A 202 3.75 -9.17 8.89
C VAL A 202 3.33 -7.85 8.23
N ILE A 203 3.41 -7.82 6.90
CA ILE A 203 3.11 -6.59 6.15
C ILE A 203 2.12 -6.86 5.01
N MET A 204 1.25 -5.88 4.75
CA MET A 204 0.43 -5.81 3.55
C MET A 204 1.27 -5.36 2.36
N GLU A 205 1.11 -6.04 1.23
CA GLU A 205 1.71 -5.67 -0.03
C GLU A 205 0.70 -5.65 -1.17
N SER A 206 0.90 -4.72 -2.08
CA SER A 206 0.14 -4.62 -3.33
C SER A 206 0.83 -5.36 -4.48
N PHE A 207 2.14 -5.58 -4.35
CA PHE A 207 2.97 -6.24 -5.34
C PHE A 207 4.11 -7.00 -4.67
N VAL A 208 4.38 -8.21 -5.13
CA VAL A 208 5.51 -9.02 -4.66
C VAL A 208 6.38 -9.48 -5.83
N PRO A 209 7.71 -9.63 -5.63
CA PRO A 209 8.64 -10.07 -6.69
C PRO A 209 8.29 -11.42 -7.33
N ALA A 210 7.57 -12.26 -6.58
CA ALA A 210 7.15 -13.59 -7.02
C ALA A 210 5.99 -13.61 -8.03
N PHE A 211 5.39 -12.45 -8.36
CA PHE A 211 4.41 -12.37 -9.43
C PHE A 211 5.07 -12.51 -10.79
N ASP A 212 4.44 -13.28 -11.66
CA ASP A 212 4.88 -13.53 -13.04
C ASP A 212 3.75 -13.15 -14.00
N PHE A 213 3.68 -11.85 -14.35
CA PHE A 213 2.73 -11.32 -15.30
C PHE A 213 3.40 -11.07 -16.66
N PRO A 214 2.67 -11.18 -17.78
CA PRO A 214 3.22 -10.93 -19.11
C PRO A 214 3.89 -9.55 -19.22
N GLY A 215 5.16 -9.54 -19.67
CA GLY A 215 5.94 -8.31 -19.84
C GLY A 215 6.52 -7.71 -18.57
N LEU A 216 6.20 -8.25 -17.38
CA LEU A 216 6.66 -7.72 -16.10
C LEU A 216 8.19 -7.75 -15.99
N GLN A 217 8.83 -8.88 -16.30
CA GLN A 217 10.28 -9.04 -16.14
C GLN A 217 11.06 -8.11 -17.08
N ASP A 218 10.58 -7.92 -18.31
CA ASP A 218 11.16 -6.97 -19.27
C ASP A 218 11.01 -5.52 -18.75
N MET A 219 9.83 -5.14 -18.26
CA MET A 219 9.61 -3.82 -17.64
C MET A 219 10.53 -3.58 -16.45
N LEU A 220 10.66 -4.55 -15.53
CA LEU A 220 11.53 -4.45 -14.36
C LEU A 220 13.02 -4.39 -14.76
N ALA A 221 13.45 -5.11 -15.80
CA ALA A 221 14.81 -5.01 -16.31
C ALA A 221 15.10 -3.60 -16.85
N LYS A 222 14.19 -3.03 -17.65
CA LYS A 222 14.28 -1.65 -18.16
C LYS A 222 14.25 -0.61 -17.03
N TYR A 223 13.39 -0.83 -16.01
CA TYR A 223 13.35 0.03 -14.84
C TYR A 223 14.69 0.03 -14.10
N ARG A 224 15.23 -1.15 -13.77
CA ARG A 224 16.53 -1.28 -13.07
C ARG A 224 17.69 -0.61 -13.83
N ALA A 225 17.72 -0.75 -15.16
CA ALA A 225 18.71 -0.10 -15.98
C ALA A 225 18.63 1.44 -15.88
N LYS A 226 17.42 2.01 -15.83
CA LYS A 226 17.20 3.46 -15.67
C LYS A 226 17.39 3.94 -14.22
N ALA A 227 17.08 3.11 -13.24
CA ALA A 227 17.21 3.41 -11.82
C ALA A 227 18.69 3.42 -11.36
N ALA A 228 19.58 2.77 -12.11
CA ALA A 228 21.00 2.69 -11.77
C ALA A 228 21.62 4.10 -11.66
N GLY A 229 22.24 4.39 -10.51
CA GLY A 229 22.81 5.70 -10.23
C GLY A 229 21.81 6.81 -9.87
N GLN A 230 20.52 6.50 -9.84
CA GLN A 230 19.46 7.43 -9.40
C GLN A 230 19.12 7.25 -7.92
N GLN A 231 18.55 8.30 -7.30
CA GLN A 231 18.04 8.25 -5.92
C GLN A 231 16.60 7.73 -5.88
N VAL A 232 16.37 6.53 -6.40
CA VAL A 232 15.07 5.85 -6.44
C VAL A 232 15.20 4.43 -5.93
N ASP A 233 14.07 3.76 -5.68
CA ASP A 233 14.10 2.34 -5.30
C ASP A 233 14.74 1.50 -6.42
N PRO A 234 15.83 0.74 -6.14
CA PRO A 234 16.58 0.05 -7.19
C PRO A 234 15.83 -1.12 -7.84
N PHE A 235 14.81 -1.67 -7.18
CA PHE A 235 14.00 -2.77 -7.71
C PHE A 235 12.64 -2.31 -8.26
N GLY A 236 12.09 -1.22 -7.72
CA GLY A 236 10.87 -0.61 -8.19
C GLY A 236 9.58 -1.40 -7.93
N TYR A 237 9.61 -2.43 -7.09
CA TYR A 237 8.47 -3.35 -6.93
C TYR A 237 7.20 -2.66 -6.39
N GLY A 238 7.34 -1.69 -5.50
CA GLY A 238 6.20 -1.08 -4.82
C GLY A 238 5.34 -0.17 -5.70
N ILE A 239 5.91 0.46 -6.72
CA ILE A 239 5.22 1.53 -7.48
C ILE A 239 5.34 1.36 -9.00
N ALA A 240 6.52 1.00 -9.52
CA ALA A 240 6.79 1.03 -10.95
C ALA A 240 5.83 0.15 -11.78
N PRO A 241 5.45 -1.08 -11.36
CA PRO A 241 4.48 -1.88 -12.11
C PRO A 241 3.12 -1.21 -12.27
N PHE A 242 2.64 -0.53 -11.22
CA PHE A 242 1.35 0.17 -11.26
C PHE A 242 1.39 1.41 -12.12
N GLY A 243 2.48 2.20 -12.06
CA GLY A 243 2.66 3.37 -12.92
C GLY A 243 2.75 3.00 -14.39
N TYR A 244 3.49 1.93 -14.71
CA TYR A 244 3.59 1.43 -16.08
C TYR A 244 2.25 0.88 -16.57
N ALA A 245 1.55 0.09 -15.76
CA ALA A 245 0.23 -0.44 -16.08
C ALA A 245 -0.82 0.66 -16.29
N ALA A 246 -0.79 1.74 -15.50
CA ALA A 246 -1.65 2.90 -15.73
C ALA A 246 -1.41 3.53 -17.12
N GLY A 247 -0.15 3.63 -17.54
CA GLY A 247 0.22 4.04 -18.90
C GLY A 247 -0.30 3.08 -19.97
N GLN A 248 -0.21 1.76 -19.74
CA GLN A 248 -0.75 0.76 -20.69
C GLN A 248 -2.27 0.88 -20.82
N ILE A 249 -3.00 1.05 -19.71
CA ILE A 249 -4.45 1.20 -19.70
C ILE A 249 -4.87 2.45 -20.49
N LEU A 250 -4.22 3.60 -20.22
CA LEU A 250 -4.54 4.85 -20.89
C LEU A 250 -4.20 4.79 -22.39
N ALA A 251 -3.04 4.24 -22.74
CA ALA A 251 -2.63 4.07 -24.13
C ALA A 251 -3.61 3.17 -24.89
N GLN A 252 -4.00 2.03 -24.32
CA GLN A 252 -4.98 1.14 -24.93
C GLN A 252 -6.33 1.85 -25.09
N ALA A 253 -6.82 2.57 -24.09
CA ALA A 253 -8.09 3.27 -24.15
C ALA A 253 -8.10 4.32 -25.28
N VAL A 254 -7.04 5.11 -25.42
CA VAL A 254 -6.93 6.09 -26.52
C VAL A 254 -6.86 5.40 -27.89
N THR A 255 -6.08 4.32 -28.01
CA THR A 255 -5.91 3.58 -29.26
C THR A 255 -7.21 2.95 -29.75
N GLU A 256 -7.93 2.27 -28.85
CA GLU A 256 -9.16 1.55 -29.19
C GLU A 256 -10.34 2.50 -29.44
N THR A 257 -10.44 3.58 -28.67
CA THR A 257 -11.49 4.60 -28.89
C THR A 257 -11.18 5.52 -30.05
N LYS A 258 -9.90 5.58 -30.50
CA LYS A 258 -9.39 6.54 -31.50
C LYS A 258 -9.79 7.97 -31.14
N SER A 259 -9.74 8.33 -29.86
CA SER A 259 -10.28 9.59 -29.35
C SER A 259 -9.54 10.08 -28.12
N LEU A 260 -9.48 11.40 -27.96
CA LEU A 260 -9.07 12.08 -26.72
C LEU A 260 -10.29 12.59 -25.93
N ASP A 261 -11.50 12.20 -26.36
CA ASP A 261 -12.73 12.49 -25.62
C ASP A 261 -12.78 11.70 -24.31
N HIS A 262 -12.84 12.41 -23.19
CA HIS A 262 -12.73 11.80 -21.86
C HIS A 262 -13.93 10.96 -21.47
N ASP A 263 -15.13 11.22 -22.02
CA ASP A 263 -16.30 10.35 -21.83
C ASP A 263 -16.09 8.98 -22.49
N ARG A 264 -15.59 9.02 -23.73
CA ARG A 264 -15.32 7.77 -24.48
C ARG A 264 -14.21 6.97 -23.82
N ILE A 265 -13.14 7.63 -23.37
CA ILE A 265 -12.02 6.99 -22.67
C ILE A 265 -12.51 6.35 -21.37
N ALA A 266 -13.24 7.08 -20.52
CA ALA A 266 -13.73 6.56 -19.24
C ALA A 266 -14.71 5.40 -19.43
N LYS A 267 -15.66 5.50 -20.35
CA LYS A 267 -16.58 4.40 -20.69
C LYS A 267 -15.85 3.15 -21.15
N TYR A 268 -14.81 3.31 -21.99
CA TYR A 268 -13.98 2.19 -22.43
C TYR A 268 -13.25 1.55 -21.24
N ILE A 269 -12.66 2.36 -20.36
CA ILE A 269 -11.93 1.85 -19.18
C ILE A 269 -12.87 1.07 -18.25
N HIS A 270 -14.08 1.56 -17.98
CA HIS A 270 -15.07 0.85 -17.16
C HIS A 270 -15.53 -0.47 -17.77
N ALA A 271 -15.59 -0.55 -19.10
CA ALA A 271 -16.11 -1.73 -19.81
C ALA A 271 -15.03 -2.80 -20.10
N THR A 272 -13.75 -2.52 -19.82
CA THR A 272 -12.63 -3.33 -20.32
C THR A 272 -11.86 -3.98 -19.17
N SER A 273 -11.46 -5.25 -19.35
CA SER A 273 -10.42 -5.89 -18.56
C SER A 273 -9.09 -5.78 -19.31
N PHE A 274 -8.07 -5.26 -18.63
CA PHE A 274 -6.74 -4.96 -19.19
C PHE A 274 -5.71 -5.98 -18.77
N ASN A 275 -4.97 -6.55 -19.70
CA ASN A 275 -3.80 -7.37 -19.43
C ASN A 275 -2.57 -6.47 -19.38
N THR A 276 -1.99 -6.30 -18.20
CA THR A 276 -0.90 -5.35 -17.95
C THR A 276 0.30 -6.04 -17.29
N VAL A 277 1.42 -5.32 -17.20
CA VAL A 277 2.58 -5.78 -16.40
C VAL A 277 2.28 -5.93 -14.92
N ALA A 278 1.19 -5.35 -14.43
CA ALA A 278 0.67 -5.55 -13.08
C ALA A 278 -0.46 -6.60 -13.05
N GLY A 279 -0.58 -7.44 -14.08
CA GLY A 279 -1.60 -8.48 -14.24
C GLY A 279 -2.90 -7.98 -14.84
N GLU A 280 -3.95 -8.80 -14.75
CA GLU A 280 -5.28 -8.44 -15.20
C GLU A 280 -5.90 -7.39 -14.28
N ILE A 281 -6.40 -6.29 -14.85
CA ILE A 281 -7.03 -5.17 -14.14
C ILE A 281 -8.36 -4.82 -14.79
N ALA A 282 -9.42 -4.81 -13.99
CA ALA A 282 -10.71 -4.24 -14.35
C ALA A 282 -11.18 -3.32 -13.23
N PHE A 283 -11.95 -2.29 -13.57
CA PHE A 283 -12.43 -1.31 -12.61
C PHE A 283 -13.94 -1.48 -12.33
N GLY A 284 -14.30 -1.30 -11.06
CA GLY A 284 -15.69 -1.20 -10.63
C GLY A 284 -16.33 0.16 -10.98
N LYS A 285 -17.58 0.34 -10.61
CA LYS A 285 -18.33 1.58 -10.87
C LYS A 285 -17.72 2.81 -10.20
N ASP A 286 -17.05 2.61 -9.07
CA ASP A 286 -16.37 3.65 -8.30
C ASP A 286 -14.96 3.95 -8.81
N GLY A 287 -14.50 3.27 -9.87
CA GLY A 287 -13.15 3.39 -10.41
C GLY A 287 -12.06 2.71 -9.59
N GLU A 288 -12.42 1.99 -8.52
CA GLU A 288 -11.51 1.08 -7.82
C GLU A 288 -11.42 -0.26 -8.55
N TRP A 289 -10.44 -1.10 -8.23
CA TRP A 289 -10.35 -2.42 -8.86
C TRP A 289 -11.58 -3.28 -8.56
N ALA A 290 -12.07 -3.98 -9.57
CA ALA A 290 -13.24 -4.85 -9.43
C ALA A 290 -12.98 -6.07 -8.52
N LYS A 291 -11.70 -6.51 -8.43
CA LYS A 291 -11.28 -7.65 -7.59
C LYS A 291 -10.04 -7.27 -6.77
N PRO A 292 -10.00 -7.63 -5.48
CA PRO A 292 -8.81 -7.37 -4.65
C PRO A 292 -7.64 -8.28 -5.04
N ARG A 293 -6.41 -7.76 -4.93
CA ARG A 293 -5.16 -8.52 -5.07
C ARG A 293 -4.10 -8.02 -4.08
N THR A 294 -4.53 -7.63 -2.88
CA THR A 294 -3.62 -7.41 -1.77
C THR A 294 -3.11 -8.75 -1.24
N VAL A 295 -1.86 -8.77 -0.81
CA VAL A 295 -1.25 -9.93 -0.16
C VAL A 295 -0.68 -9.54 1.18
N PHE A 296 -0.52 -10.53 2.08
CA PHE A 296 0.21 -10.36 3.32
C PHE A 296 1.39 -11.32 3.34
N SER A 297 2.55 -10.76 3.60
CA SER A 297 3.82 -11.47 3.67
C SER A 297 4.46 -11.25 5.04
N GLN A 298 5.50 -12.00 5.35
CA GLN A 298 6.29 -11.84 6.57
C GLN A 298 7.77 -11.80 6.22
N PHE A 299 8.50 -10.85 6.80
CA PHE A 299 9.96 -10.84 6.70
C PHE A 299 10.55 -11.98 7.53
N GLN A 300 11.35 -12.84 6.90
CA GLN A 300 11.92 -14.03 7.53
C GLN A 300 13.40 -14.13 7.23
N ASP A 301 14.23 -14.36 8.25
CA ASP A 301 15.66 -14.57 8.12
C ASP A 301 16.39 -13.49 7.31
N ILE A 302 16.03 -12.24 7.56
CA ILE A 302 16.66 -11.05 6.95
C ILE A 302 18.07 -10.89 7.50
N GLN A 303 19.03 -10.76 6.59
CA GLN A 303 20.44 -10.53 6.91
C GLN A 303 20.82 -9.04 6.80
N PRO A 304 21.81 -8.57 7.57
CA PRO A 304 22.24 -7.18 7.49
C PRO A 304 22.91 -6.87 6.15
N GLY A 305 22.63 -5.68 5.61
CA GLY A 305 23.37 -5.10 4.46
C GLY A 305 23.22 -5.78 3.11
N ASN A 306 22.49 -6.88 3.00
CA ASN A 306 22.31 -7.60 1.75
C ASN A 306 21.03 -7.15 1.02
N ILE A 307 21.17 -6.35 -0.02
CA ILE A 307 20.04 -5.88 -0.83
C ILE A 307 19.45 -6.99 -1.71
N ASP A 308 20.29 -7.90 -2.20
CA ASP A 308 19.86 -8.93 -3.17
C ASP A 308 18.88 -9.96 -2.58
N GLN A 309 18.86 -10.09 -1.25
CA GLN A 309 17.90 -10.95 -0.55
C GLN A 309 16.42 -10.56 -0.78
N PHE A 310 16.16 -9.36 -1.27
CA PHE A 310 14.80 -8.88 -1.56
C PHE A 310 14.40 -9.05 -3.04
N ARG A 311 15.25 -9.69 -3.85
CA ARG A 311 15.09 -9.74 -5.30
C ARG A 311 14.00 -10.70 -5.76
N ASP A 312 13.85 -11.83 -5.08
CA ASP A 312 12.97 -12.95 -5.49
C ASP A 312 11.80 -13.24 -4.54
N GLY A 313 11.72 -12.48 -3.44
CA GLY A 313 10.69 -12.65 -2.42
C GLY A 313 10.92 -13.85 -1.47
N SER A 314 12.03 -14.58 -1.57
CA SER A 314 12.33 -15.75 -0.70
C SER A 314 12.39 -15.38 0.78
N LYS A 315 12.88 -14.17 1.09
CA LYS A 315 12.94 -13.62 2.46
C LYS A 315 11.66 -12.92 2.90
N GLN A 316 10.64 -12.93 2.06
CA GLN A 316 9.35 -12.28 2.29
C GLN A 316 8.21 -13.13 1.70
N PRO A 317 8.06 -14.40 2.17
CA PRO A 317 7.05 -15.30 1.64
C PRO A 317 5.64 -14.76 1.86
N VAL A 318 4.80 -14.88 0.83
CA VAL A 318 3.38 -14.59 0.93
C VAL A 318 2.70 -15.61 1.81
N LEU A 319 1.90 -15.13 2.76
CA LEU A 319 1.17 -15.95 3.73
C LEU A 319 -0.34 -15.96 3.47
N TRP A 320 -0.86 -14.90 2.87
CA TRP A 320 -2.28 -14.70 2.56
C TRP A 320 -2.42 -13.87 1.27
N PRO A 321 -3.45 -14.08 0.46
CA PRO A 321 -4.49 -15.11 0.56
C PRO A 321 -4.00 -16.49 0.10
N PRO A 322 -4.78 -17.57 0.36
CA PRO A 322 -4.36 -18.95 0.09
C PRO A 322 -3.85 -19.22 -1.32
N GLN A 323 -4.44 -18.59 -2.36
CA GLN A 323 -4.04 -18.79 -3.76
C GLN A 323 -2.62 -18.29 -4.08
N TYR A 324 -2.06 -17.37 -3.28
CA TYR A 324 -0.70 -16.83 -3.44
C TYR A 324 0.26 -17.30 -2.35
N LYS A 325 -0.21 -18.12 -1.41
CA LYS A 325 0.60 -18.57 -0.26
C LYS A 325 1.85 -19.33 -0.71
N LYS A 326 3.01 -18.89 -0.21
CA LYS A 326 4.33 -19.48 -0.50
C LYS A 326 5.11 -19.87 0.77
N GLY A 327 4.60 -19.54 1.96
CA GLY A 327 5.29 -19.81 3.22
C GLY A 327 4.36 -20.04 4.40
N THR A 328 4.98 -20.18 5.57
CA THR A 328 4.30 -20.36 6.86
C THR A 328 4.63 -19.19 7.77
N LEU A 329 3.63 -18.71 8.51
CA LEU A 329 3.82 -17.65 9.49
C LEU A 329 4.73 -18.15 10.64
N ILE A 330 5.78 -17.39 10.91
CA ILE A 330 6.55 -17.52 12.16
C ILE A 330 5.76 -16.82 13.27
N TYR A 331 5.30 -17.61 14.22
CA TYR A 331 4.44 -17.19 15.32
C TYR A 331 4.88 -17.87 16.62
N PRO A 332 5.00 -17.17 17.73
CA PRO A 332 4.76 -15.73 17.90
C PRO A 332 5.85 -14.84 17.29
N TYR A 333 5.60 -13.52 17.21
CA TYR A 333 6.60 -12.51 16.88
C TYR A 333 7.80 -12.62 17.84
N ALA A 334 9.03 -12.43 17.34
CA ALA A 334 10.26 -12.83 18.05
C ALA A 334 10.45 -12.23 19.45
N GLY A 335 9.83 -11.09 19.77
CA GLY A 335 9.84 -10.51 21.11
C GLY A 335 8.99 -11.26 22.15
N ALA A 336 8.06 -12.13 21.73
CA ALA A 336 7.11 -12.81 22.59
C ALA A 336 7.61 -14.16 23.17
N LYS A 337 8.87 -14.51 22.94
CA LYS A 337 9.48 -15.77 23.42
C LYS A 337 9.93 -15.74 24.90
N ARG A 338 9.51 -14.76 25.68
CA ARG A 338 9.91 -14.67 27.11
C ARG A 338 8.71 -14.76 28.02
#